data_4591d9ef1e12c42c779ec96e0dd83d0a
#
_entry.id   4591d9ef1e12c42c779ec96e0dd83d0a
#
_cell.length_a   1.000
_cell.length_b   1.000
_cell.length_c   1.000
_cell.angle_alpha   90.00
_cell.angle_beta   90.00
_cell.angle_gamma   90.00
#
_symmetry.space_group_name_H-M   'P 1'
#
loop_
_entity.id
_entity.type
_entity.pdbx_description
1 polymer ?
#
loop_
_entity_poly.entity_id
_entity_poly.type
_entity_poly.pdbx_seq_one_letter_code
_entity_poly.pdbx_strand_id
1 'polypeptide(L)'
;NITTKNYYTPKMAMKYAGFSQFKDFCGTGFSKGCEAHALAKLKGQWKDEVSDALWEGSYLDRYFEGTLDAFLEENQDIIFNKKGDKYANFKRCDEAIERCLRDKLFMQFMDGEKQKIFTFEMFGMEWKSKLDVYHKDKLIVDLKYIKDIKETKYVPDFGRMSWIEYYGYDAQGAIYQK
;
A
#
# COMPACT_ATOMS: atom_id res chain seq x y z
N ASN A 1 18.45 -8.91 9.76
CA ASN A 1 17.18 -8.34 10.29
C ASN A 1 16.50 -7.52 9.22
N ILE A 2 15.14 -7.56 9.19
CA ILE A 2 14.32 -6.75 8.32
C ILE A 2 14.13 -5.35 8.93
N THR A 3 14.17 -4.32 8.09
CA THR A 3 13.97 -2.91 8.46
C THR A 3 13.15 -2.21 7.38
N THR A 4 12.66 -1.00 7.63
CA THR A 4 11.96 -0.19 6.62
C THR A 4 12.81 0.05 5.37
N LYS A 5 14.13 0.24 5.53
CA LYS A 5 15.08 0.48 4.42
C LYS A 5 15.24 -0.72 3.49
N ASN A 6 15.18 -1.95 4.03
CA ASN A 6 15.41 -3.16 3.23
C ASN A 6 14.13 -3.97 2.96
N TYR A 7 12.97 -3.54 3.45
CA TYR A 7 11.70 -4.27 3.37
C TYR A 7 11.35 -4.73 1.95
N TYR A 8 11.55 -3.88 0.96
CA TYR A 8 11.21 -4.13 -0.44
C TYR A 8 12.38 -4.67 -1.28
N THR A 9 13.54 -4.95 -0.67
CA THR A 9 14.67 -5.48 -1.44
C THR A 9 14.39 -6.91 -1.92
N PRO A 10 14.94 -7.31 -3.09
CA PRO A 10 14.80 -8.68 -3.60
C PRO A 10 15.23 -9.74 -2.57
N LYS A 11 16.28 -9.47 -1.81
CA LYS A 11 16.75 -10.36 -0.74
C LYS A 11 15.68 -10.63 0.32
N MET A 12 14.96 -9.59 0.76
CA MET A 12 13.89 -9.75 1.74
C MET A 12 12.62 -10.32 1.10
N ALA A 13 12.37 -10.03 -0.17
CA ALA A 13 11.27 -10.62 -0.93
C ALA A 13 11.44 -12.13 -1.14
N MET A 14 12.67 -12.60 -1.36
CA MET A 14 12.98 -14.02 -1.49
C MET A 14 12.94 -14.77 -0.15
N LYS A 15 13.21 -14.08 0.95
CA LYS A 15 13.23 -14.69 2.29
C LYS A 15 11.83 -14.75 2.92
N TYR A 16 11.04 -13.71 2.77
CA TYR A 16 9.75 -13.56 3.43
C TYR A 16 8.64 -13.40 2.40
N ALA A 17 7.60 -14.19 2.51
CA ALA A 17 6.34 -13.94 1.80
C ALA A 17 5.69 -12.64 2.33
N GLY A 18 4.83 -12.05 1.53
CA GLY A 18 4.04 -10.89 1.91
C GLY A 18 2.77 -10.81 1.07
N PHE A 19 1.81 -9.99 1.52
CA PHE A 19 0.51 -9.91 0.83
C PHE A 19 0.64 -9.52 -0.66
N SER A 20 1.52 -8.60 -1.01
CA SER A 20 1.70 -8.20 -2.42
C SER A 20 2.17 -9.38 -3.28
N GLN A 21 3.09 -10.19 -2.78
CA GLN A 21 3.54 -11.40 -3.47
C GLN A 21 2.41 -12.43 -3.57
N PHE A 22 1.70 -12.69 -2.47
CA PHE A 22 0.54 -13.58 -2.48
C PHE A 22 -0.45 -13.16 -3.58
N LYS A 23 -0.73 -11.88 -3.67
CA LYS A 23 -1.60 -11.31 -4.70
C LYS A 23 -1.06 -11.50 -6.13
N ASP A 24 0.26 -11.36 -6.33
CA ASP A 24 0.89 -11.57 -7.64
C ASP A 24 0.76 -13.04 -8.09
N PHE A 25 0.84 -14.00 -7.18
CA PHE A 25 0.67 -15.44 -7.48
C PHE A 25 -0.81 -15.84 -7.62
N CYS A 26 -1.65 -15.47 -6.68
CA CYS A 26 -3.03 -15.97 -6.57
C CYS A 26 -4.05 -15.09 -7.30
N GLY A 27 -3.73 -13.81 -7.50
CA GLY A 27 -4.65 -12.83 -8.06
C GLY A 27 -5.64 -12.26 -7.03
N THR A 28 -6.51 -11.39 -7.53
CA THR A 28 -7.63 -10.75 -6.83
C THR A 28 -8.76 -10.54 -7.83
N GLY A 29 -9.85 -9.90 -7.45
CA GLY A 29 -10.86 -9.45 -8.42
C GLY A 29 -10.32 -8.46 -9.45
N PHE A 30 -9.27 -7.71 -9.10
CA PHE A 30 -8.62 -6.73 -9.99
C PHE A 30 -7.67 -7.36 -11.01
N SER A 31 -6.91 -8.37 -10.61
CA SER A 31 -5.87 -8.96 -11.46
C SER A 31 -5.83 -10.47 -11.32
N LYS A 32 -5.61 -11.14 -12.44
CA LYS A 32 -5.32 -12.58 -12.42
C LYS A 32 -3.92 -12.81 -11.89
N GLY A 33 -3.75 -13.80 -11.01
CA GLY A 33 -2.43 -14.26 -10.59
C GLY A 33 -1.64 -14.84 -11.76
N CYS A 34 -0.32 -14.63 -11.74
CA CYS A 34 0.57 -15.20 -12.75
C CYS A 34 1.91 -15.58 -12.12
N GLU A 35 2.15 -16.89 -12.01
CA GLU A 35 3.39 -17.40 -11.41
C GLU A 35 4.65 -16.87 -12.11
N ALA A 36 4.68 -16.88 -13.45
CA ALA A 36 5.83 -16.41 -14.22
C ALA A 36 6.13 -14.93 -13.95
N HIS A 37 5.09 -14.07 -13.91
CA HIS A 37 5.20 -12.66 -13.59
C HIS A 37 5.67 -12.45 -12.13
N ALA A 38 5.05 -13.16 -11.19
CA ALA A 38 5.41 -13.07 -9.77
C ALA A 38 6.88 -13.47 -9.54
N LEU A 39 7.35 -14.55 -10.16
CA LEU A 39 8.75 -14.99 -10.09
C LEU A 39 9.71 -13.99 -10.74
N ALA A 40 9.34 -13.38 -11.88
CA ALA A 40 10.16 -12.35 -12.52
C ALA A 40 10.32 -11.11 -11.61
N LYS A 41 9.25 -10.69 -10.94
CA LYS A 41 9.29 -9.61 -9.93
C LYS A 41 10.20 -9.96 -8.75
N LEU A 42 10.05 -11.16 -8.19
CA LEU A 42 10.90 -11.62 -7.07
C LEU A 42 12.38 -11.66 -7.43
N LYS A 43 12.72 -12.03 -8.67
CA LYS A 43 14.09 -12.05 -9.18
C LYS A 43 14.61 -10.67 -9.60
N GLY A 44 13.79 -9.62 -9.53
CA GLY A 44 14.14 -8.28 -10.01
C GLY A 44 14.25 -8.16 -11.53
N GLN A 45 13.71 -9.13 -12.28
CA GLN A 45 13.69 -9.15 -13.75
C GLN A 45 12.51 -8.38 -14.35
N TRP A 46 11.53 -8.05 -13.51
CA TRP A 46 10.35 -7.27 -13.87
C TRP A 46 10.06 -6.22 -12.81
N LYS A 47 9.68 -5.05 -13.27
CA LYS A 47 9.19 -3.95 -12.42
C LYS A 47 7.92 -3.40 -13.06
N ASP A 48 6.84 -3.36 -12.30
CA ASP A 48 5.59 -2.76 -12.77
C ASP A 48 5.76 -1.25 -12.97
N GLU A 49 5.05 -0.72 -13.96
CA GLU A 49 4.93 0.73 -14.12
C GLU A 49 4.14 1.32 -12.96
N VAL A 50 4.60 2.46 -12.48
CA VAL A 50 3.92 3.16 -11.38
C VAL A 50 2.83 4.04 -11.98
N SER A 51 1.57 3.72 -11.72
CA SER A 51 0.42 4.52 -12.15
C SER A 51 0.26 5.79 -11.30
N ASP A 52 -0.48 6.77 -11.84
CA ASP A 52 -0.84 7.99 -11.09
C ASP A 52 -1.49 7.67 -9.75
N ALA A 53 -2.37 6.66 -9.70
CA ALA A 53 -3.01 6.23 -8.46
C ALA A 53 -2.01 5.70 -7.41
N LEU A 54 -0.94 5.02 -7.84
CA LEU A 54 0.13 4.59 -6.94
C LEU A 54 0.98 5.76 -6.45
N TRP A 55 1.23 6.76 -7.31
CA TRP A 55 1.90 7.99 -6.92
C TRP A 55 1.09 8.80 -5.90
N GLU A 56 -0.21 8.95 -6.14
CA GLU A 56 -1.14 9.63 -5.23
C GLU A 56 -1.21 8.90 -3.87
N GLY A 57 -1.37 7.58 -3.88
CA GLY A 57 -1.34 6.76 -2.67
C GLY A 57 -0.03 6.92 -1.89
N SER A 58 1.11 6.81 -2.59
CA SER A 58 2.43 7.00 -1.97
C SER A 58 2.60 8.38 -1.36
N TYR A 59 2.08 9.43 -2.01
CA TYR A 59 2.13 10.80 -1.51
C TYR A 59 1.42 10.95 -0.16
N LEU A 60 0.19 10.39 -0.04
CA LEU A 60 -0.55 10.42 1.22
C LEU A 60 0.12 9.56 2.29
N ASP A 61 0.58 8.37 1.94
CA ASP A 61 1.31 7.49 2.86
C ASP A 61 2.52 8.21 3.44
N ARG A 62 3.35 8.85 2.60
CA ARG A 62 4.53 9.60 3.03
C ARG A 62 4.20 10.78 3.93
N TYR A 63 3.08 11.46 3.68
CA TYR A 63 2.63 12.52 4.57
C TYR A 63 2.33 12.01 5.98
N PHE A 64 1.51 10.95 6.08
CA PHE A 64 1.12 10.38 7.38
C PHE A 64 2.23 9.57 8.07
N GLU A 65 3.25 9.15 7.33
CA GLU A 65 4.50 8.62 7.87
C GLU A 65 5.44 9.70 8.41
N GLY A 66 5.28 10.96 8.01
CA GLY A 66 6.19 12.06 8.33
C GLY A 66 7.45 12.09 7.45
N THR A 67 7.40 11.52 6.25
CA THR A 67 8.54 11.41 5.30
C THR A 67 8.26 12.09 3.96
N LEU A 68 7.24 12.95 3.89
CA LEU A 68 6.83 13.59 2.65
C LEU A 68 7.93 14.47 2.05
N ASP A 69 8.67 15.24 2.85
CA ASP A 69 9.69 16.16 2.33
C ASP A 69 10.77 15.41 1.54
N ALA A 70 11.28 14.30 2.08
CA ALA A 70 12.23 13.44 1.37
C ALA A 70 11.64 12.86 0.07
N PHE A 71 10.36 12.46 0.11
CA PHE A 71 9.67 11.97 -1.08
C PHE A 71 9.51 13.04 -2.16
N LEU A 72 9.23 14.29 -1.78
CA LEU A 72 9.16 15.42 -2.72
C LEU A 72 10.52 15.70 -3.36
N GLU A 73 11.60 15.66 -2.59
CA GLU A 73 12.96 15.86 -3.09
C GLU A 73 13.37 14.78 -4.10
N GLU A 74 13.02 13.52 -3.82
CA GLU A 74 13.36 12.38 -4.68
C GLU A 74 12.54 12.31 -5.98
N ASN A 75 11.34 12.92 -6.03
CA ASN A 75 10.37 12.74 -7.12
C ASN A 75 9.89 14.07 -7.72
N GLN A 76 10.75 15.09 -7.77
CA GLN A 76 10.38 16.42 -8.23
C GLN A 76 9.77 16.44 -9.63
N ASP A 77 10.35 15.72 -10.58
CA ASP A 77 9.89 15.69 -11.97
C ASP A 77 8.51 15.07 -12.16
N ILE A 78 8.07 14.24 -11.18
CA ILE A 78 6.78 13.57 -11.19
C ILE A 78 5.71 14.43 -10.52
N ILE A 79 6.10 15.15 -9.48
CA ILE A 79 5.17 15.89 -8.61
C ILE A 79 4.99 17.33 -9.11
N PHE A 80 6.02 17.95 -9.63
CA PHE A 80 6.02 19.35 -10.02
C PHE A 80 6.17 19.53 -11.53
N ASN A 81 5.52 20.55 -12.06
CA ASN A 81 5.67 20.98 -13.43
C ASN A 81 6.94 21.84 -13.59
N LYS A 82 7.27 22.23 -14.83
CA LYS A 82 8.46 23.06 -15.15
C LYS A 82 8.47 24.46 -14.50
N LYS A 83 7.32 24.91 -13.97
CA LYS A 83 7.18 26.20 -13.28
C LYS A 83 7.34 26.05 -11.76
N GLY A 84 7.52 24.82 -11.25
CA GLY A 84 7.59 24.50 -9.83
C GLY A 84 6.25 24.34 -9.14
N ASP A 85 5.12 24.32 -9.89
CA ASP A 85 3.81 24.05 -9.32
C ASP A 85 3.54 22.55 -9.27
N LYS A 86 2.89 22.07 -8.20
CA LYS A 86 2.38 20.68 -8.17
C LYS A 86 1.37 20.43 -9.28
N TYR A 87 1.42 19.23 -9.87
CA TYR A 87 0.36 18.78 -10.76
C TYR A 87 -0.98 18.65 -10.03
N ALA A 88 -2.08 18.72 -10.79
CA ALA A 88 -3.45 18.80 -10.24
C ALA A 88 -3.83 17.61 -9.36
N ASN A 89 -3.33 16.40 -9.65
CA ASN A 89 -3.54 15.21 -8.85
C ASN A 89 -2.90 15.36 -7.46
N PHE A 90 -1.69 15.90 -7.34
CA PHE A 90 -1.04 16.12 -6.04
C PHE A 90 -1.64 17.29 -5.25
N LYS A 91 -2.19 18.32 -5.93
CA LYS A 91 -2.99 19.36 -5.27
C LYS A 91 -4.25 18.76 -4.62
N ARG A 92 -4.92 17.80 -5.30
CA ARG A 92 -6.04 17.06 -4.70
C ARG A 92 -5.61 16.20 -3.52
N CYS A 93 -4.39 15.64 -3.54
CA CYS A 93 -3.82 14.95 -2.39
C CYS A 93 -3.64 15.90 -1.19
N ASP A 94 -3.14 17.13 -1.42
CA ASP A 94 -3.04 18.14 -0.35
C ASP A 94 -4.43 18.48 0.24
N GLU A 95 -5.44 18.67 -0.60
CA GLU A 95 -6.82 18.91 -0.15
C GLU A 95 -7.38 17.73 0.68
N ALA A 96 -7.08 16.50 0.25
CA ALA A 96 -7.48 15.30 0.99
C ALA A 96 -6.78 15.22 2.36
N ILE A 97 -5.49 15.54 2.42
CA ILE A 97 -4.72 15.60 3.66
C ILE A 97 -5.33 16.66 4.60
N GLU A 98 -5.58 17.87 4.11
CA GLU A 98 -6.20 18.93 4.90
C GLU A 98 -7.56 18.51 5.48
N ARG A 99 -8.35 17.79 4.70
CA ARG A 99 -9.62 17.24 5.17
C ARG A 99 -9.40 16.23 6.30
N CYS A 100 -8.45 15.29 6.13
CA CYS A 100 -8.12 14.30 7.14
C CYS A 100 -7.64 14.94 8.44
N LEU A 101 -6.83 16.00 8.37
CA LEU A 101 -6.34 16.73 9.54
C LEU A 101 -7.46 17.39 10.38
N ARG A 102 -8.58 17.72 9.76
CA ARG A 102 -9.76 18.29 10.46
C ARG A 102 -10.63 17.22 11.12
N ASP A 103 -10.46 15.95 10.74
CA ASP A 103 -11.21 14.82 11.29
C ASP A 103 -10.49 14.28 12.52
N LYS A 104 -11.01 14.62 13.70
CA LYS A 104 -10.43 14.20 14.99
C LYS A 104 -10.39 12.70 15.16
N LEU A 105 -11.42 11.97 14.65
CA LEU A 105 -11.48 10.51 14.76
C LEU A 105 -10.43 9.87 13.84
N PHE A 106 -10.32 10.35 12.60
CA PHE A 106 -9.27 9.90 11.69
C PHE A 106 -7.88 10.11 12.32
N MET A 107 -7.61 11.29 12.87
CA MET A 107 -6.32 11.59 13.49
C MET A 107 -6.03 10.73 14.72
N GLN A 108 -7.05 10.34 15.51
CA GLN A 108 -6.88 9.38 16.60
C GLN A 108 -6.45 7.98 16.08
N PHE A 109 -7.02 7.52 14.95
CA PHE A 109 -6.59 6.27 14.33
C PHE A 109 -5.17 6.37 13.77
N MET A 110 -4.78 7.54 13.29
CA MET A 110 -3.42 7.77 12.78
C MET A 110 -2.38 8.03 13.89
N ASP A 111 -2.77 8.15 15.15
CA ASP A 111 -1.86 8.40 16.30
C ASP A 111 -1.39 7.09 16.95
N GLY A 112 -0.62 6.31 16.20
CA GLY A 112 -0.03 5.05 16.63
C GLY A 112 1.39 4.88 16.11
N GLU A 113 2.01 3.71 16.39
CA GLU A 113 3.35 3.38 15.90
C GLU A 113 3.32 3.23 14.36
N LYS A 114 4.09 4.05 13.65
CA LYS A 114 4.12 4.08 12.18
C LYS A 114 5.03 3.00 11.63
N GLN A 115 4.64 2.45 10.47
CA GLN A 115 5.46 1.55 9.65
C GLN A 115 6.01 0.35 10.43
N LYS A 116 5.20 -0.17 11.36
CA LYS A 116 5.59 -1.33 12.19
C LYS A 116 5.74 -2.57 11.33
N ILE A 117 6.90 -3.22 11.45
CA ILE A 117 7.20 -4.46 10.74
C ILE A 117 7.05 -5.64 11.69
N PHE A 118 6.30 -6.65 11.25
CA PHE A 118 6.19 -7.95 11.89
C PHE A 118 6.68 -9.05 10.94
N THR A 119 7.22 -10.11 11.53
CA THR A 119 7.49 -11.38 10.84
C THR A 119 6.84 -12.50 11.61
N PHE A 120 6.25 -13.44 10.90
CA PHE A 120 5.51 -14.56 11.48
C PHE A 120 5.56 -15.76 10.52
N GLU A 121 5.27 -16.95 11.05
CA GLU A 121 5.15 -18.15 10.25
C GLU A 121 3.69 -18.41 9.88
N MET A 122 3.43 -18.70 8.61
CA MET A 122 2.12 -19.10 8.11
C MET A 122 2.29 -19.99 6.88
N PHE A 123 1.52 -21.11 6.82
CA PHE A 123 1.58 -22.08 5.72
C PHE A 123 2.99 -22.67 5.48
N GLY A 124 3.78 -22.87 6.54
CA GLY A 124 5.15 -23.39 6.48
C GLY A 124 6.17 -22.45 5.86
N MET A 125 5.88 -21.16 5.79
CA MET A 125 6.78 -20.13 5.26
C MET A 125 6.86 -18.94 6.24
N GLU A 126 8.01 -18.27 6.22
CA GLU A 126 8.15 -16.98 6.93
C GLU A 126 7.45 -15.87 6.13
N TRP A 127 6.63 -15.10 6.82
CA TRP A 127 5.90 -13.95 6.28
C TRP A 127 6.38 -12.66 6.90
N LYS A 128 6.15 -11.56 6.20
CA LYS A 128 6.36 -10.21 6.68
C LYS A 128 5.15 -9.35 6.39
N SER A 129 4.82 -8.49 7.34
CA SER A 129 3.88 -7.38 7.16
C SER A 129 4.51 -6.07 7.59
N LYS A 130 4.10 -4.98 6.97
CA LYS A 130 4.45 -3.62 7.36
C LYS A 130 3.16 -2.85 7.48
N LEU A 131 2.83 -2.46 8.70
CA LEU A 131 1.57 -1.82 9.06
C LEU A 131 1.75 -0.30 9.00
N ASP A 132 0.82 0.42 8.38
CA ASP A 132 0.89 1.87 8.30
C ASP A 132 0.81 2.50 9.68
N VAL A 133 -0.15 2.04 10.51
CA VAL A 133 -0.24 2.43 11.92
C VAL A 133 -0.59 1.21 12.78
N TYR A 134 0.13 1.04 13.86
CA TYR A 134 -0.11 -0.01 14.84
C TYR A 134 -0.42 0.57 16.21
N HIS A 135 -1.57 0.24 16.75
CA HIS A 135 -1.94 0.50 18.12
C HIS A 135 -1.78 -0.80 18.92
N LYS A 136 -0.75 -0.87 19.74
CA LYS A 136 -0.35 -2.09 20.44
C LYS A 136 -1.55 -2.81 21.07
N ASP A 137 -1.75 -4.08 20.68
CA ASP A 137 -2.77 -5.01 21.19
C ASP A 137 -4.22 -4.51 21.02
N LYS A 138 -4.48 -3.53 20.14
CA LYS A 138 -5.81 -2.94 19.96
C LYS A 138 -6.26 -2.89 18.51
N LEU A 139 -5.45 -2.34 17.63
CA LEU A 139 -5.90 -1.95 16.31
C LEU A 139 -4.75 -1.89 15.32
N ILE A 140 -5.01 -2.35 14.10
CA ILE A 140 -4.18 -2.11 12.92
C ILE A 140 -4.94 -1.13 12.03
N VAL A 141 -4.26 -0.09 11.58
CA VAL A 141 -4.79 0.85 10.58
C VAL A 141 -3.96 0.73 9.32
N ASP A 142 -4.65 0.55 8.20
CA ASP A 142 -4.06 0.47 6.87
C ASP A 142 -4.73 1.54 6.00
N LEU A 143 -3.94 2.55 5.60
CA LEU A 143 -4.42 3.71 4.87
C LEU A 143 -4.65 3.36 3.41
N LYS A 144 -5.82 3.73 2.88
CA LYS A 144 -6.13 3.57 1.46
C LYS A 144 -6.69 4.86 0.89
N TYR A 145 -6.08 5.33 -0.19
CA TYR A 145 -6.60 6.44 -0.97
C TYR A 145 -7.32 5.89 -2.19
N ILE A 146 -8.63 6.12 -2.26
CA ILE A 146 -9.49 5.60 -3.32
C ILE A 146 -10.41 6.68 -3.84
N LYS A 147 -10.84 6.54 -5.09
CA LYS A 147 -11.70 7.53 -5.76
C LYS A 147 -13.10 7.61 -5.16
N ASP A 148 -13.70 6.47 -4.85
CA ASP A 148 -15.07 6.37 -4.33
C ASP A 148 -15.22 5.15 -3.40
N ILE A 149 -15.55 5.41 -2.13
CA ILE A 149 -15.72 4.37 -1.12
C ILE A 149 -16.94 3.47 -1.38
N LYS A 150 -17.91 3.96 -2.16
CA LYS A 150 -19.13 3.22 -2.50
C LYS A 150 -19.02 2.46 -3.82
N GLU A 151 -17.90 2.59 -4.53
CA GLU A 151 -17.72 1.94 -5.82
C GLU A 151 -17.78 0.42 -5.66
N THR A 152 -18.54 -0.23 -6.57
CA THR A 152 -18.53 -1.68 -6.72
C THR A 152 -18.04 -2.05 -8.11
N LYS A 153 -17.29 -3.15 -8.23
CA LYS A 153 -16.80 -3.69 -9.51
C LYS A 153 -17.51 -4.99 -9.84
N TYR A 154 -17.91 -5.15 -11.08
CA TYR A 154 -18.43 -6.44 -11.56
C TYR A 154 -17.24 -7.32 -12.00
N VAL A 155 -17.19 -8.52 -11.46
CA VAL A 155 -16.17 -9.54 -11.81
C VAL A 155 -16.92 -10.77 -12.34
N PRO A 156 -16.61 -11.25 -13.56
CA PRO A 156 -17.19 -12.49 -14.08
C PRO A 156 -17.05 -13.62 -13.05
N ASP A 157 -18.07 -14.46 -12.93
CA ASP A 157 -18.17 -15.60 -11.99
C ASP A 157 -18.31 -15.24 -10.50
N PHE A 158 -18.02 -13.99 -10.08
CA PHE A 158 -18.11 -13.53 -8.70
C PHE A 158 -19.23 -12.48 -8.47
N GLY A 159 -19.70 -11.84 -9.55
CA GLY A 159 -20.71 -10.80 -9.45
C GLY A 159 -20.15 -9.43 -9.04
N ARG A 160 -20.94 -8.63 -8.30
CA ARG A 160 -20.51 -7.32 -7.81
C ARG A 160 -19.73 -7.46 -6.52
N MET A 161 -18.49 -6.94 -6.54
CA MET A 161 -17.58 -6.90 -5.40
C MET A 161 -17.42 -5.47 -4.89
N SER A 162 -17.29 -5.29 -3.59
CA SER A 162 -16.81 -4.03 -3.02
C SER A 162 -15.36 -3.77 -3.45
N TRP A 163 -14.91 -2.53 -3.37
CA TRP A 163 -13.50 -2.21 -3.64
C TRP A 163 -12.54 -2.96 -2.70
N ILE A 164 -12.96 -3.25 -1.46
CA ILE A 164 -12.18 -4.02 -0.49
C ILE A 164 -11.89 -5.42 -1.03
N GLU A 165 -12.95 -6.14 -1.42
CA GLU A 165 -12.83 -7.50 -1.99
C GLU A 165 -12.12 -7.49 -3.35
N TYR A 166 -12.47 -6.51 -4.21
CA TYR A 166 -11.91 -6.39 -5.55
C TYR A 166 -10.38 -6.27 -5.56
N TYR A 167 -9.81 -5.48 -4.64
CA TYR A 167 -8.36 -5.33 -4.50
C TYR A 167 -7.74 -6.29 -3.49
N GLY A 168 -8.54 -7.16 -2.84
CA GLY A 168 -8.09 -8.17 -1.88
C GLY A 168 -7.66 -7.59 -0.53
N TYR A 169 -8.20 -6.44 -0.12
CA TYR A 169 -7.83 -5.82 1.16
C TYR A 169 -8.40 -6.56 2.38
N ASP A 170 -9.46 -7.35 2.21
CA ASP A 170 -9.96 -8.30 3.17
C ASP A 170 -8.93 -9.41 3.47
N ALA A 171 -8.33 -9.98 2.43
CA ALA A 171 -7.22 -10.95 2.57
C ALA A 171 -5.97 -10.31 3.19
N GLN A 172 -5.66 -9.05 2.82
CA GLN A 172 -4.58 -8.29 3.45
C GLN A 172 -4.81 -8.15 4.96
N GLY A 173 -6.01 -7.73 5.35
CA GLY A 173 -6.38 -7.57 6.74
C GLY A 173 -6.31 -8.89 7.53
N ALA A 174 -6.77 -10.00 6.93
CA ALA A 174 -6.68 -11.32 7.54
C ALA A 174 -5.23 -11.78 7.78
N ILE A 175 -4.32 -11.49 6.84
CA ILE A 175 -2.89 -11.79 6.97
C ILE A 175 -2.24 -10.92 8.06
N TYR A 176 -2.62 -9.65 8.15
CA TYR A 176 -2.04 -8.72 9.12
C TYR A 176 -2.46 -8.99 10.58
N GLN A 177 -3.52 -9.77 10.79
CA GLN A 177 -4.00 -10.16 12.13
C GLN A 177 -3.31 -11.43 12.69
N LYS A 178 -2.39 -12.04 11.94
CA LYS A 178 -1.59 -13.21 12.37
C LYS A 178 -0.35 -12.80 13.13
#